data_322a374adac5999724e8286467fd3081
#
_entry.id   322a374adac5999724e8286467fd3081
#
_cell.length_a   1.000
_cell.length_b   1.000
_cell.length_c   1.000
_cell.angle_alpha   90.00
_cell.angle_beta   90.00
_cell.angle_gamma   90.00
#
_symmetry.space_group_name_H-M   'P 1'
#
loop_
_entity.id
_entity.type
_entity.pdbx_description
1 polymer ?
#
loop_
_entity_poly.entity_id
_entity_poly.type
_entity_poly.pdbx_seq_one_letter_code
_entity_poly.pdbx_strand_id
1 'polypeptide(L)'
;LAPTLWHTCTDVCEIRQVFDPTVAAAVSELGSPTILRTDTEPHRRSDLHKLLTSLASDPRRAVLKIAFRLVELEEALESRTEDLDDKVRETLDVYVPIAGRLGLGELRKRLEDVSFHILDAPAYEELKKKVAPIQAEDEACLKILLEGTRLLLDKNGIQGRVQGRTKSLYGIHVKMARTGASLEAIMDRIGLRIIVTKVLECYSVLGLVHTHFKPVPGTFDDYIGLPKENGYQSLHTCVYPVRDISRKPIEFQIRTELMHIEAEHGAAAHWRYKSRANGPDSATSQTQWLQRLVGQHCKAQSADEFIRLLKRQVYEDQLVVFGRAGLIARLSGGATVRDYLKRYHPDSSPELQVRVNGRPVSRDHRLHDGDSIELSRSTA
;
A
#
# COMPACT_ATOMS: atom_id res chain seq x y z
N LEU A 1 25.63 -7.29 -7.96
CA LEU A 1 26.05 -8.71 -7.94
C LEU A 1 25.13 -9.64 -8.76
N ALA A 2 23.78 -9.50 -8.65
CA ALA A 2 22.90 -10.37 -9.43
C ALA A 2 23.08 -10.21 -10.96
N PRO A 3 23.13 -8.98 -11.52
CA PRO A 3 23.47 -8.80 -12.93
C PRO A 3 24.81 -9.41 -13.34
N THR A 4 25.78 -9.46 -12.43
CA THR A 4 27.09 -10.08 -12.69
C THR A 4 26.98 -11.56 -13.05
N LEU A 5 26.06 -12.31 -12.43
CA LEU A 5 25.82 -13.72 -12.76
C LEU A 5 25.23 -13.94 -14.16
N TRP A 6 24.56 -12.94 -14.72
CA TRP A 6 23.85 -13.10 -16.00
C TRP A 6 24.58 -12.51 -17.18
N HIS A 7 25.40 -11.49 -16.92
CA HIS A 7 26.11 -10.74 -17.97
C HIS A 7 27.62 -11.02 -18.00
N THR A 8 28.12 -11.84 -17.05
CA THR A 8 29.53 -12.23 -17.00
C THR A 8 29.69 -13.73 -16.80
N CYS A 9 30.91 -14.23 -16.91
CA CYS A 9 31.25 -15.65 -16.62
C CYS A 9 31.40 -15.94 -15.12
N THR A 10 31.04 -15.00 -14.23
CA THR A 10 31.14 -15.17 -12.76
C THR A 10 30.12 -16.19 -12.28
N ASP A 11 30.54 -17.18 -11.52
CA ASP A 11 29.66 -18.16 -10.93
C ASP A 11 29.32 -17.86 -9.44
N VAL A 12 28.34 -18.59 -8.88
CA VAL A 12 27.94 -18.46 -7.48
C VAL A 12 29.07 -18.85 -6.52
N CYS A 13 30.00 -19.73 -6.94
CA CYS A 13 31.11 -20.16 -6.13
C CYS A 13 32.15 -19.05 -5.96
N GLU A 14 32.40 -18.28 -7.02
CA GLU A 14 33.23 -17.07 -6.95
C GLU A 14 32.65 -16.01 -6.03
N ILE A 15 31.32 -15.76 -6.14
CA ILE A 15 30.62 -14.84 -5.23
C ILE A 15 30.73 -15.31 -3.78
N ARG A 16 30.62 -16.61 -3.52
CA ARG A 16 30.77 -17.20 -2.17
C ARG A 16 32.16 -17.05 -1.60
N GLN A 17 33.20 -17.00 -2.44
CA GLN A 17 34.59 -16.81 -1.99
C GLN A 17 34.89 -15.36 -1.58
N VAL A 18 34.21 -14.40 -2.21
CA VAL A 18 34.42 -12.96 -1.99
C VAL A 18 33.46 -12.37 -0.96
N PHE A 19 32.24 -12.90 -0.87
CA PHE A 19 31.19 -12.42 -0.02
C PHE A 19 30.70 -13.50 0.95
N ASP A 20 29.94 -13.09 1.96
CA ASP A 20 29.28 -13.99 2.90
C ASP A 20 28.40 -15.03 2.18
N PRO A 21 28.36 -16.30 2.64
CA PRO A 21 27.50 -17.35 2.08
C PRO A 21 26.02 -16.94 1.94
N THR A 22 25.53 -16.09 2.84
CA THR A 22 24.16 -15.57 2.80
C THR A 22 23.94 -14.67 1.57
N VAL A 23 24.94 -13.86 1.20
CA VAL A 23 24.92 -13.02 0.01
C VAL A 23 24.93 -13.88 -1.24
N ALA A 24 25.80 -14.88 -1.30
CA ALA A 24 25.89 -15.80 -2.44
C ALA A 24 24.58 -16.57 -2.65
N ALA A 25 23.95 -17.04 -1.57
CA ALA A 25 22.64 -17.71 -1.63
C ALA A 25 21.54 -16.77 -2.14
N ALA A 26 21.48 -15.54 -1.62
CA ALA A 26 20.50 -14.54 -2.05
C ALA A 26 20.67 -14.20 -3.54
N VAL A 27 21.90 -14.01 -4.01
CA VAL A 27 22.20 -13.69 -5.41
C VAL A 27 21.84 -14.86 -6.33
N SER A 28 22.17 -16.11 -5.92
CA SER A 28 21.82 -17.32 -6.67
C SER A 28 20.30 -17.48 -6.87
N GLU A 29 19.52 -17.17 -5.86
CA GLU A 29 18.05 -17.25 -5.94
C GLU A 29 17.41 -16.13 -6.77
N LEU A 30 18.06 -14.96 -6.83
CA LEU A 30 17.64 -13.88 -7.72
C LEU A 30 17.85 -14.26 -9.19
N GLY A 31 18.88 -15.06 -9.47
CA GLY A 31 19.29 -15.49 -10.81
C GLY A 31 18.35 -16.47 -11.51
N SER A 32 17.32 -16.97 -10.84
CA SER A 32 16.31 -17.80 -11.50
C SER A 32 15.18 -16.91 -12.03
N PRO A 33 15.12 -16.61 -13.34
CA PRO A 33 14.02 -15.85 -13.90
C PRO A 33 12.73 -16.66 -13.75
N THR A 34 11.93 -16.30 -12.77
CA THR A 34 10.59 -16.88 -12.62
C THR A 34 9.66 -16.07 -13.50
N ILE A 35 9.56 -16.44 -14.76
CA ILE A 35 8.56 -15.90 -15.68
C ILE A 35 7.32 -16.78 -15.53
N LEU A 36 6.18 -16.19 -15.20
CA LEU A 36 4.92 -16.87 -15.30
C LEU A 36 4.65 -17.15 -16.79
N ARG A 37 4.99 -18.35 -17.24
CA ARG A 37 4.70 -18.77 -18.60
C ARG A 37 3.19 -18.90 -18.79
N THR A 38 2.68 -18.25 -19.83
CA THR A 38 1.24 -18.13 -20.08
C THR A 38 0.65 -19.32 -20.81
N ASP A 39 1.46 -20.28 -21.27
CA ASP A 39 1.05 -21.32 -22.22
C ASP A 39 -0.03 -22.27 -21.72
N THR A 40 -0.05 -22.57 -20.42
CA THR A 40 -1.14 -23.38 -19.82
C THR A 40 -1.36 -23.05 -18.35
N GLU A 41 -2.61 -23.15 -17.90
CA GLU A 41 -2.99 -22.88 -16.48
C GLU A 41 -2.18 -23.72 -15.46
N PRO A 42 -1.90 -25.02 -15.67
CA PRO A 42 -1.09 -25.79 -14.74
C PRO A 42 0.35 -25.24 -14.57
N HIS A 43 0.98 -24.79 -15.64
CA HIS A 43 2.33 -24.24 -15.60
C HIS A 43 2.33 -22.89 -14.89
N ARG A 44 1.40 -22.00 -15.23
CA ARG A 44 1.22 -20.70 -14.59
C ARG A 44 1.01 -20.85 -13.08
N ARG A 45 0.19 -21.80 -12.66
CA ARG A 45 -0.05 -22.11 -11.25
C ARG A 45 1.21 -22.62 -10.55
N SER A 46 1.97 -23.51 -11.19
CA SER A 46 3.23 -24.04 -10.66
C SER A 46 4.28 -22.96 -10.48
N ASP A 47 4.46 -22.08 -11.45
CA ASP A 47 5.46 -21.01 -11.40
C ASP A 47 5.08 -19.94 -10.38
N LEU A 48 3.79 -19.59 -10.28
CA LEU A 48 3.28 -18.73 -9.23
C LEU A 48 3.52 -19.32 -7.83
N HIS A 49 3.33 -20.62 -7.67
CA HIS A 49 3.63 -21.32 -6.42
C HIS A 49 5.11 -21.24 -6.04
N LYS A 50 6.01 -21.46 -7.00
CA LYS A 50 7.47 -21.34 -6.79
C LYS A 50 7.85 -19.92 -6.39
N LEU A 51 7.31 -18.91 -7.10
CA LEU A 51 7.54 -17.50 -6.78
C LEU A 51 7.09 -17.18 -5.35
N LEU A 52 5.86 -17.53 -4.99
CA LEU A 52 5.31 -17.25 -3.66
C LEU A 52 6.10 -17.98 -2.56
N THR A 53 6.48 -19.23 -2.78
CA THR A 53 7.29 -20.01 -1.83
C THR A 53 8.66 -19.38 -1.64
N SER A 54 9.29 -18.91 -2.70
CA SER A 54 10.56 -18.19 -2.64
C SER A 54 10.44 -16.87 -1.89
N LEU A 55 9.37 -16.10 -2.13
CA LEU A 55 9.10 -14.85 -1.41
C LEU A 55 8.78 -15.08 0.06
N ALA A 56 8.12 -16.19 0.39
CA ALA A 56 7.74 -16.55 1.76
C ALA A 56 8.86 -17.15 2.60
N SER A 57 9.95 -17.62 1.96
CA SER A 57 11.09 -18.22 2.65
C SER A 57 11.83 -17.22 3.54
N ASP A 58 12.02 -16.00 3.06
CA ASP A 58 12.67 -14.89 3.78
C ASP A 58 12.17 -13.55 3.23
N PRO A 59 11.55 -12.68 4.06
CA PRO A 59 11.08 -11.35 3.64
C PRO A 59 12.18 -10.48 2.99
N ARG A 60 13.45 -10.67 3.36
CA ARG A 60 14.58 -9.94 2.75
C ARG A 60 14.73 -10.29 1.28
N ARG A 61 14.56 -11.58 0.95
CA ARG A 61 14.58 -12.06 -0.44
C ARG A 61 13.41 -11.50 -1.24
N ALA A 62 12.24 -11.38 -0.62
CA ALA A 62 11.10 -10.74 -1.24
C ALA A 62 11.41 -9.29 -1.64
N VAL A 63 12.00 -8.51 -0.74
CA VAL A 63 12.40 -7.12 -1.04
C VAL A 63 13.43 -7.07 -2.17
N LEU A 64 14.45 -7.94 -2.13
CA LEU A 64 15.45 -8.00 -3.19
C LEU A 64 14.86 -8.38 -4.54
N LYS A 65 13.95 -9.37 -4.59
CA LYS A 65 13.26 -9.75 -5.83
C LYS A 65 12.39 -8.63 -6.39
N ILE A 66 11.68 -7.92 -5.51
CA ILE A 66 10.85 -6.77 -5.91
C ILE A 66 11.72 -5.64 -6.47
N ALA A 67 12.81 -5.30 -5.78
CA ALA A 67 13.75 -4.28 -6.24
C ALA A 67 14.41 -4.68 -7.57
N PHE A 68 14.77 -5.96 -7.70
CA PHE A 68 15.36 -6.50 -8.92
C PHE A 68 14.39 -6.42 -10.10
N ARG A 69 13.11 -6.81 -9.90
CA ARG A 69 12.06 -6.67 -10.93
C ARG A 69 11.92 -5.22 -11.40
N LEU A 70 12.06 -4.24 -10.50
CA LEU A 70 12.02 -2.83 -10.89
C LEU A 70 13.17 -2.48 -11.83
N VAL A 71 14.40 -2.89 -11.49
CA VAL A 71 15.58 -2.64 -12.35
C VAL A 71 15.41 -3.30 -13.72
N GLU A 72 14.95 -4.57 -13.77
CA GLU A 72 14.67 -5.25 -15.04
C GLU A 72 13.68 -4.49 -15.93
N LEU A 73 12.62 -3.92 -15.34
CA LEU A 73 11.62 -3.17 -16.11
C LEU A 73 12.14 -1.80 -16.55
N GLU A 74 12.93 -1.12 -15.72
CA GLU A 74 13.56 0.16 -16.08
C GLU A 74 14.57 -0.01 -17.21
N GLU A 75 15.44 -1.03 -17.14
CA GLU A 75 16.41 -1.37 -18.21
C GLU A 75 15.69 -1.78 -19.51
N ALA A 76 14.63 -2.57 -19.39
CA ALA A 76 13.84 -2.99 -20.55
C ALA A 76 13.10 -1.82 -21.22
N LEU A 77 12.64 -0.84 -20.47
CA LEU A 77 12.05 0.39 -21.00
C LEU A 77 13.08 1.22 -21.80
N GLU A 78 14.32 1.32 -21.30
CA GLU A 78 15.41 2.02 -21.97
C GLU A 78 15.85 1.31 -23.27
N SER A 79 15.98 -0.02 -23.21
CA SER A 79 16.44 -0.83 -24.35
C SER A 79 15.37 -1.16 -25.37
N ARG A 80 14.10 -0.79 -25.11
CA ARG A 80 12.94 -1.09 -25.97
C ARG A 80 12.85 -2.57 -26.35
N THR A 81 13.09 -3.45 -25.39
CA THR A 81 13.03 -4.91 -25.58
C THR A 81 11.58 -5.31 -25.91
N GLU A 82 11.41 -6.16 -26.92
CA GLU A 82 10.11 -6.74 -27.28
C GLU A 82 9.71 -7.81 -26.25
N ASP A 83 8.40 -8.06 -26.12
CA ASP A 83 7.79 -9.13 -25.32
C ASP A 83 7.91 -8.94 -23.78
N LEU A 84 7.50 -7.77 -23.31
CA LEU A 84 7.48 -7.45 -21.88
C LEU A 84 6.08 -7.60 -21.23
N ASP A 85 5.06 -7.79 -22.01
CA ASP A 85 3.67 -7.73 -21.55
C ASP A 85 3.40 -8.71 -20.41
N ASP A 86 3.85 -9.95 -20.53
CA ASP A 86 3.66 -10.97 -19.50
C ASP A 86 4.43 -10.62 -18.21
N LYS A 87 5.67 -10.13 -18.35
CA LYS A 87 6.49 -9.70 -17.21
C LYS A 87 5.87 -8.51 -16.49
N VAL A 88 5.32 -7.56 -17.22
CA VAL A 88 4.65 -6.39 -16.67
C VAL A 88 3.31 -6.77 -16.02
N ARG A 89 2.52 -7.65 -16.64
CA ARG A 89 1.29 -8.18 -16.04
C ARG A 89 1.59 -8.93 -14.75
N GLU A 90 2.58 -9.81 -14.73
CA GLU A 90 3.04 -10.48 -13.52
C GLU A 90 3.44 -9.47 -12.44
N THR A 91 4.13 -8.40 -12.82
CA THR A 91 4.53 -7.35 -11.89
C THR A 91 3.32 -6.67 -11.25
N LEU A 92 2.35 -6.25 -12.03
CA LEU A 92 1.12 -5.62 -11.54
C LEU A 92 0.22 -6.59 -10.76
N ASP A 93 0.23 -7.87 -11.12
CA ASP A 93 -0.65 -8.88 -10.55
C ASP A 93 -0.11 -9.48 -9.25
N VAL A 94 1.21 -9.55 -9.09
CA VAL A 94 1.85 -10.24 -7.97
C VAL A 94 2.82 -9.35 -7.21
N TYR A 95 3.83 -8.75 -7.87
CA TYR A 95 4.87 -7.99 -7.18
C TYR A 95 4.35 -6.71 -6.55
N VAL A 96 3.53 -5.96 -7.27
CA VAL A 96 2.94 -4.69 -6.77
C VAL A 96 2.04 -4.91 -5.56
N PRO A 97 1.10 -5.87 -5.55
CA PRO A 97 0.35 -6.22 -4.35
C PRO A 97 1.22 -6.64 -3.16
N ILE A 98 2.22 -7.48 -3.39
CA ILE A 98 3.13 -7.93 -2.33
C ILE A 98 3.97 -6.76 -1.79
N ALA A 99 4.49 -5.89 -2.67
CA ALA A 99 5.20 -4.68 -2.26
C ALA A 99 4.32 -3.78 -1.39
N GLY A 100 3.06 -3.60 -1.76
CA GLY A 100 2.08 -2.86 -0.97
C GLY A 100 1.85 -3.46 0.40
N ARG A 101 1.75 -4.78 0.49
CA ARG A 101 1.54 -5.49 1.75
C ARG A 101 2.78 -5.51 2.64
N LEU A 102 3.97 -5.56 2.05
CA LEU A 102 5.23 -5.45 2.78
C LEU A 102 5.55 -3.99 3.19
N GLY A 103 4.70 -3.02 2.85
CA GLY A 103 4.90 -1.62 3.17
C GLY A 103 5.98 -0.94 2.33
N LEU A 104 6.38 -1.50 1.19
CA LEU A 104 7.43 -0.97 0.30
C LEU A 104 6.84 0.12 -0.62
N GLY A 105 6.42 1.24 -0.01
CA GLY A 105 5.62 2.26 -0.69
C GLY A 105 6.30 2.88 -1.92
N GLU A 106 7.60 3.15 -1.83
CA GLU A 106 8.36 3.76 -2.92
C GLU A 106 8.60 2.76 -4.08
N LEU A 107 9.03 1.53 -3.75
CA LEU A 107 9.21 0.48 -4.76
C LEU A 107 7.90 0.16 -5.49
N ARG A 108 6.80 0.10 -4.74
CA ARG A 108 5.48 -0.11 -5.32
C ARG A 108 5.12 0.94 -6.35
N LYS A 109 5.27 2.23 -6.01
CA LYS A 109 4.95 3.34 -6.93
C LYS A 109 5.78 3.29 -8.21
N ARG A 110 7.10 3.05 -8.06
CA ARG A 110 7.98 2.94 -9.22
C ARG A 110 7.63 1.77 -10.12
N LEU A 111 7.31 0.60 -9.53
CA LEU A 111 6.82 -0.57 -10.28
C LEU A 111 5.51 -0.27 -11.02
N GLU A 112 4.56 0.39 -10.35
CA GLU A 112 3.29 0.80 -10.95
C GLU A 112 3.52 1.76 -12.13
N ASP A 113 4.34 2.79 -11.96
CA ASP A 113 4.59 3.81 -13.00
C ASP A 113 5.37 3.24 -14.20
N VAL A 114 6.43 2.45 -13.99
CA VAL A 114 7.18 1.83 -15.10
C VAL A 114 6.32 0.79 -15.82
N SER A 115 5.51 0.03 -15.11
CA SER A 115 4.57 -0.92 -15.70
C SER A 115 3.53 -0.24 -16.57
N PHE A 116 2.97 0.87 -16.11
CA PHE A 116 2.02 1.67 -16.89
C PHE A 116 2.65 2.23 -18.15
N HIS A 117 3.88 2.73 -18.05
CA HIS A 117 4.60 3.25 -19.21
C HIS A 117 4.88 2.18 -20.28
N ILE A 118 5.17 0.94 -19.86
CA ILE A 118 5.40 -0.17 -20.81
C ILE A 118 4.09 -0.65 -21.45
N LEU A 119 3.02 -0.86 -20.62
CA LEU A 119 1.76 -1.43 -21.12
C LEU A 119 0.97 -0.48 -22.01
N ASP A 120 0.97 0.80 -21.71
CA ASP A 120 0.19 1.80 -22.42
C ASP A 120 0.98 3.12 -22.54
N ALA A 121 2.06 3.06 -23.32
CA ALA A 121 2.90 4.22 -23.57
C ALA A 121 2.12 5.43 -24.12
N PRO A 122 1.14 5.27 -25.04
CA PRO A 122 0.31 6.37 -25.50
C PRO A 122 -0.49 7.04 -24.38
N ALA A 123 -1.19 6.26 -23.54
CA ALA A 123 -1.96 6.79 -22.42
C ALA A 123 -1.05 7.42 -21.34
N TYR A 124 0.12 6.81 -21.07
CA TYR A 124 1.11 7.36 -20.16
C TYR A 124 1.60 8.73 -20.63
N GLU A 125 2.05 8.86 -21.88
CA GLU A 125 2.56 10.11 -22.44
C GLU A 125 1.45 11.17 -22.60
N GLU A 126 0.22 10.77 -22.94
CA GLU A 126 -0.93 11.68 -22.96
C GLU A 126 -1.23 12.23 -21.57
N LEU A 127 -1.29 11.35 -20.55
CA LEU A 127 -1.52 11.76 -19.16
C LEU A 127 -0.40 12.65 -18.65
N LYS A 128 0.85 12.32 -18.93
CA LYS A 128 2.03 13.11 -18.58
C LYS A 128 1.98 14.52 -19.17
N LYS A 129 1.60 14.64 -20.45
CA LYS A 129 1.40 15.93 -21.11
C LYS A 129 0.27 16.76 -20.49
N LYS A 130 -0.83 16.10 -20.08
CA LYS A 130 -1.95 16.77 -19.40
C LYS A 130 -1.62 17.20 -17.97
N VAL A 131 -0.80 16.42 -17.28
CA VAL A 131 -0.39 16.71 -15.90
C VAL A 131 0.69 17.79 -15.83
N ALA A 132 1.60 17.87 -16.82
CA ALA A 132 2.73 18.80 -16.80
C ALA A 132 2.37 20.29 -16.55
N PRO A 133 1.39 20.90 -17.22
CA PRO A 133 1.01 22.29 -16.96
C PRO A 133 0.39 22.47 -15.57
N ILE A 134 -0.39 21.50 -15.11
CA ILE A 134 -1.01 21.53 -13.79
C ILE A 134 0.03 21.31 -12.68
N GLN A 135 1.06 20.53 -12.98
CA GLN A 135 2.14 20.25 -12.03
C GLN A 135 2.91 21.51 -11.66
N ALA A 136 3.14 22.43 -12.59
CA ALA A 136 3.82 23.67 -12.28
C ALA A 136 3.02 24.55 -11.30
N GLU A 137 1.69 24.60 -11.46
CA GLU A 137 0.81 25.29 -10.51
C GLU A 137 0.77 24.58 -9.15
N ASP A 138 0.67 23.25 -9.17
CA ASP A 138 0.65 22.41 -7.99
C ASP A 138 1.98 22.54 -7.21
N GLU A 139 3.14 22.62 -7.87
CA GLU A 139 4.46 22.82 -7.27
C GLU A 139 4.60 24.22 -6.63
N ALA A 140 4.12 25.27 -7.30
CA ALA A 140 4.10 26.61 -6.75
C ALA A 140 3.24 26.69 -5.47
N CYS A 141 2.04 26.12 -5.52
CA CYS A 141 1.14 26.01 -4.39
C CYS A 141 1.80 25.21 -3.23
N LEU A 142 2.40 24.07 -3.56
CA LEU A 142 3.07 23.21 -2.59
C LEU A 142 4.22 23.92 -1.87
N LYS A 143 5.01 24.72 -2.61
CA LYS A 143 6.11 25.50 -2.02
C LYS A 143 5.63 26.50 -0.97
N ILE A 144 4.55 27.23 -1.25
CA ILE A 144 3.95 28.19 -0.31
C ILE A 144 3.41 27.47 0.93
N LEU A 145 2.72 26.33 0.73
CA LEU A 145 2.18 25.55 1.82
C LEU A 145 3.26 24.90 2.69
N LEU A 146 4.35 24.43 2.09
CA LEU A 146 5.51 23.90 2.81
C LEU A 146 6.10 24.93 3.75
N GLU A 147 6.33 26.14 3.23
CA GLU A 147 6.92 27.23 4.01
C GLU A 147 5.97 27.69 5.11
N GLY A 148 4.69 27.94 4.79
CA GLY A 148 3.67 28.30 5.76
C GLY A 148 3.48 27.26 6.87
N THR A 149 3.52 25.97 6.51
CA THR A 149 3.40 24.89 7.50
C THR A 149 4.64 24.80 8.39
N ARG A 150 5.85 25.01 7.87
CA ARG A 150 7.08 25.08 8.69
C ARG A 150 7.00 26.21 9.70
N LEU A 151 6.65 27.42 9.26
CA LEU A 151 6.47 28.56 10.13
C LEU A 151 5.40 28.33 11.20
N LEU A 152 4.33 27.60 10.86
CA LEU A 152 3.29 27.24 11.81
C LEU A 152 3.82 26.30 12.91
N LEU A 153 4.59 25.28 12.54
CA LEU A 153 5.23 24.37 13.50
C LEU A 153 6.21 25.11 14.41
N ASP A 154 7.08 25.93 13.83
CA ASP A 154 8.10 26.69 14.56
C ASP A 154 7.48 27.65 15.58
N LYS A 155 6.43 28.38 15.20
CA LYS A 155 5.68 29.28 16.12
C LYS A 155 5.05 28.56 17.31
N ASN A 156 4.74 27.27 17.16
CA ASN A 156 4.15 26.45 18.21
C ASN A 156 5.18 25.55 18.92
N GLY A 157 6.47 25.73 18.65
CA GLY A 157 7.54 24.99 19.29
C GLY A 157 7.57 23.49 18.95
N ILE A 158 6.95 23.09 17.83
CA ILE A 158 6.93 21.70 17.38
C ILE A 158 8.06 21.47 16.38
N GLN A 159 9.01 20.63 16.77
CA GLN A 159 10.08 20.21 15.87
C GLN A 159 9.54 19.16 14.89
N GLY A 160 9.56 19.49 13.60
CA GLY A 160 9.08 18.60 12.58
C GLY A 160 9.65 18.90 11.20
N ARG A 161 9.63 17.88 10.34
CA ARG A 161 10.04 17.98 8.95
C ARG A 161 8.80 17.98 8.07
N VAL A 162 8.67 18.98 7.21
CA VAL A 162 7.56 19.09 6.26
C VAL A 162 8.06 18.75 4.85
N GLN A 163 7.39 17.81 4.19
CA GLN A 163 7.71 17.35 2.84
C GLN A 163 6.49 17.47 1.94
N GLY A 164 6.73 17.87 0.69
CA GLY A 164 5.71 17.78 -0.36
C GLY A 164 5.57 16.36 -0.85
N ARG A 165 4.36 16.01 -1.28
CA ARG A 165 4.04 14.75 -1.91
C ARG A 165 3.23 15.01 -3.18
N THR A 166 3.63 14.37 -4.25
CA THR A 166 2.86 14.30 -5.49
C THR A 166 2.37 12.86 -5.71
N LYS A 167 1.19 12.72 -6.33
CA LYS A 167 0.66 11.41 -6.70
C LYS A 167 1.31 10.95 -8.00
N SER A 168 1.63 9.65 -8.10
CA SER A 168 2.20 9.06 -9.30
C SER A 168 1.22 9.10 -10.49
N LEU A 169 1.74 9.04 -11.72
CA LEU A 169 0.91 9.03 -12.93
C LEU A 169 -0.02 7.82 -12.96
N TYR A 170 0.49 6.64 -12.59
CA TYR A 170 -0.35 5.45 -12.44
C TYR A 170 -1.46 5.64 -11.39
N GLY A 171 -1.11 6.24 -10.24
CA GLY A 171 -2.09 6.53 -9.19
C GLY A 171 -3.19 7.49 -9.64
N ILE A 172 -2.86 8.47 -10.49
CA ILE A 172 -3.84 9.36 -11.13
C ILE A 172 -4.70 8.59 -12.13
N HIS A 173 -4.08 7.80 -13.02
CA HIS A 173 -4.75 6.99 -14.03
C HIS A 173 -5.78 6.04 -13.41
N VAL A 174 -5.37 5.25 -12.41
CA VAL A 174 -6.26 4.32 -11.71
C VAL A 174 -7.41 5.05 -11.02
N LYS A 175 -7.15 6.21 -10.41
CA LYS A 175 -8.21 6.99 -9.75
C LYS A 175 -9.21 7.53 -10.75
N MET A 176 -8.76 8.07 -11.90
CA MET A 176 -9.64 8.50 -12.99
C MET A 176 -10.50 7.34 -13.51
N ALA A 177 -9.89 6.18 -13.77
CA ALA A 177 -10.60 4.98 -14.24
C ALA A 177 -11.65 4.48 -13.24
N ARG A 178 -11.32 4.50 -11.93
CA ARG A 178 -12.21 4.01 -10.86
C ARG A 178 -13.39 4.95 -10.60
N THR A 179 -13.15 6.26 -10.63
CA THR A 179 -14.16 7.26 -10.23
C THR A 179 -14.90 7.89 -11.42
N GLY A 180 -14.41 7.70 -12.66
CA GLY A 180 -14.88 8.44 -13.83
C GLY A 180 -14.59 9.94 -13.79
N ALA A 181 -13.77 10.38 -12.83
CA ALA A 181 -13.45 11.79 -12.64
C ALA A 181 -12.45 12.29 -13.68
N SER A 182 -12.59 13.56 -14.09
CA SER A 182 -11.58 14.22 -14.89
C SER A 182 -10.29 14.48 -14.08
N LEU A 183 -9.18 14.76 -14.78
CA LEU A 183 -7.91 15.06 -14.12
C LEU A 183 -8.02 16.26 -13.16
N GLU A 184 -8.81 17.27 -13.53
CA GLU A 184 -9.03 18.48 -12.73
C GLU A 184 -9.83 18.19 -11.46
N ALA A 185 -10.67 17.15 -11.48
CA ALA A 185 -11.48 16.73 -10.33
C ALA A 185 -10.69 15.88 -9.33
N ILE A 186 -9.48 15.43 -9.67
CA ILE A 186 -8.61 14.72 -8.73
C ILE A 186 -7.99 15.70 -7.74
N MET A 187 -8.49 15.68 -6.51
CA MET A 187 -8.12 16.65 -5.47
C MET A 187 -6.82 16.31 -4.74
N ASP A 188 -6.47 15.02 -4.63
CA ASP A 188 -5.31 14.51 -3.88
C ASP A 188 -4.05 14.32 -4.75
N ARG A 189 -3.87 15.18 -5.77
CA ARG A 189 -2.66 15.15 -6.61
C ARG A 189 -1.43 15.60 -5.86
N ILE A 190 -1.60 16.59 -4.99
CA ILE A 190 -0.55 17.09 -4.09
C ILE A 190 -1.00 16.94 -2.64
N GLY A 191 -0.04 16.78 -1.77
CA GLY A 191 -0.27 16.72 -0.34
C GLY A 191 0.97 17.13 0.43
N LEU A 192 0.81 17.36 1.71
CA LEU A 192 1.89 17.61 2.64
C LEU A 192 2.05 16.44 3.58
N ARG A 193 3.29 16.11 3.85
CA ARG A 193 3.66 15.15 4.88
C ARG A 193 4.40 15.88 5.99
N ILE A 194 3.88 15.78 7.21
CA ILE A 194 4.49 16.33 8.41
C ILE A 194 5.01 15.17 9.25
N ILE A 195 6.30 15.20 9.53
CA ILE A 195 7.00 14.15 10.26
C ILE A 195 7.51 14.76 11.56
N VAL A 196 7.06 14.21 12.67
CA VAL A 196 7.38 14.66 14.03
C VAL A 196 8.04 13.54 14.84
N THR A 197 8.48 13.85 16.06
CA THR A 197 9.21 12.87 16.87
C THR A 197 8.27 11.95 17.65
N LYS A 198 7.17 12.49 18.21
CA LYS A 198 6.30 11.78 19.16
C LYS A 198 4.87 11.64 18.62
N VAL A 199 4.19 10.57 19.04
CA VAL A 199 2.78 10.33 18.67
C VAL A 199 1.87 11.48 19.13
N LEU A 200 2.06 12.01 20.34
CA LEU A 200 1.26 13.13 20.84
C LEU A 200 1.44 14.40 19.99
N GLU A 201 2.63 14.60 19.43
CA GLU A 201 2.88 15.72 18.51
C GLU A 201 2.09 15.58 17.21
N CYS A 202 1.83 14.34 16.75
CA CYS A 202 0.98 14.13 15.57
C CYS A 202 -0.43 14.71 15.78
N TYR A 203 -1.05 14.44 16.95
CA TYR A 203 -2.37 14.97 17.27
C TYR A 203 -2.35 16.49 17.55
N SER A 204 -1.26 17.00 18.14
CA SER A 204 -1.08 18.44 18.30
C SER A 204 -0.99 19.16 16.96
N VAL A 205 -0.24 18.60 16.01
CA VAL A 205 -0.14 19.13 14.64
C VAL A 205 -1.48 19.05 13.92
N LEU A 206 -2.25 17.99 14.09
CA LEU A 206 -3.61 17.88 13.53
C LEU A 206 -4.48 19.04 14.03
N GLY A 207 -4.46 19.32 15.34
CA GLY A 207 -5.17 20.43 15.95
C GLY A 207 -4.77 21.78 15.36
N LEU A 208 -3.44 22.01 15.18
CA LEU A 208 -2.92 23.21 14.53
C LEU A 208 -3.37 23.34 13.08
N VAL A 209 -3.31 22.26 12.31
CA VAL A 209 -3.75 22.24 10.90
C VAL A 209 -5.24 22.59 10.82
N HIS A 210 -6.11 21.98 11.65
CA HIS A 210 -7.54 22.24 11.65
C HIS A 210 -7.93 23.62 12.19
N THR A 211 -7.07 24.24 12.99
CA THR A 211 -7.28 25.63 13.48
C THR A 211 -6.93 26.66 12.41
N HIS A 212 -5.94 26.38 11.57
CA HIS A 212 -5.47 27.32 10.54
C HIS A 212 -6.14 27.11 9.18
N PHE A 213 -6.52 25.88 8.86
CA PHE A 213 -7.13 25.51 7.60
C PHE A 213 -8.51 24.89 7.86
N LYS A 214 -9.47 25.15 6.99
CA LYS A 214 -10.80 24.57 7.12
C LYS A 214 -10.79 23.11 6.70
N PRO A 215 -11.04 22.13 7.61
CA PRO A 215 -11.07 20.73 7.25
C PRO A 215 -12.26 20.40 6.34
N VAL A 216 -12.06 19.42 5.44
CA VAL A 216 -13.11 18.85 4.62
C VAL A 216 -13.81 17.75 5.43
N PRO A 217 -15.13 17.85 5.68
CA PRO A 217 -15.86 16.84 6.45
C PRO A 217 -15.72 15.44 5.84
N GLY A 218 -15.55 14.40 6.68
CA GLY A 218 -15.50 13.01 6.25
C GLY A 218 -14.19 12.58 5.58
N THR A 219 -13.11 13.40 5.68
CA THR A 219 -11.81 13.08 5.10
C THR A 219 -10.72 12.85 6.15
N PHE A 220 -11.10 12.77 7.42
CA PHE A 220 -10.16 12.48 8.49
C PHE A 220 -10.08 10.97 8.73
N ASP A 221 -8.87 10.42 8.67
CA ASP A 221 -8.58 9.03 8.99
C ASP A 221 -7.47 8.95 10.04
N ASP A 222 -7.73 8.23 11.12
CA ASP A 222 -6.74 7.95 12.17
C ASP A 222 -6.16 6.54 12.02
N TYR A 223 -5.11 6.44 11.21
CA TYR A 223 -4.33 5.20 11.09
C TYR A 223 -3.24 5.05 12.15
N ILE A 224 -3.12 5.97 13.11
CA ILE A 224 -2.26 5.79 14.28
C ILE A 224 -3.01 4.96 15.32
N GLY A 225 -4.25 5.32 15.62
CA GLY A 225 -5.12 4.58 16.53
C GLY A 225 -5.59 3.25 15.93
N LEU A 226 -5.83 3.19 14.63
CA LEU A 226 -6.28 2.01 13.89
C LEU A 226 -5.36 1.74 12.68
N PRO A 227 -4.18 1.15 12.90
CA PRO A 227 -3.23 0.88 11.81
C PRO A 227 -3.84 0.00 10.71
N LYS A 228 -3.43 0.23 9.44
CA LYS A 228 -3.80 -0.66 8.34
C LYS A 228 -3.21 -2.06 8.54
N GLU A 229 -3.73 -3.06 7.84
CA GLU A 229 -3.24 -4.45 7.97
C GLU A 229 -1.76 -4.62 7.64
N ASN A 230 -1.20 -3.76 6.80
CA ASN A 230 0.23 -3.74 6.48
C ASN A 230 1.07 -2.99 7.54
N GLY A 231 0.48 -2.58 8.66
CA GLY A 231 1.14 -1.82 9.71
C GLY A 231 1.29 -0.31 9.42
N TYR A 232 0.74 0.19 8.31
CA TYR A 232 0.80 1.62 8.00
C TYR A 232 0.10 2.47 9.05
N GLN A 233 0.80 3.49 9.54
CA GLN A 233 0.32 4.46 10.52
C GLN A 233 0.54 5.88 10.06
N SER A 234 -0.49 6.71 10.14
CA SER A 234 -0.47 8.16 9.88
C SER A 234 -1.83 8.75 10.23
N LEU A 235 -1.90 10.03 10.58
CA LEU A 235 -3.16 10.77 10.50
C LEU A 235 -3.30 11.33 9.09
N HIS A 236 -4.46 11.20 8.50
CA HIS A 236 -4.80 11.78 7.21
C HIS A 236 -5.94 12.77 7.37
N THR A 237 -5.84 13.91 6.75
CA THR A 237 -6.93 14.88 6.67
C THR A 237 -6.79 15.73 5.42
N CYS A 238 -7.92 16.03 4.78
CA CYS A 238 -7.95 17.03 3.71
C CYS A 238 -8.44 18.36 4.25
N VAL A 239 -7.80 19.43 3.83
CA VAL A 239 -8.19 20.78 4.21
C VAL A 239 -8.31 21.68 2.98
N TYR A 240 -9.14 22.69 3.05
CA TYR A 240 -9.13 23.78 2.09
C TYR A 240 -8.00 24.73 2.44
N PRO A 241 -7.04 24.96 1.53
CA PRO A 241 -6.00 25.96 1.73
C PRO A 241 -6.61 27.37 1.72
N VAL A 242 -5.79 28.37 2.03
CA VAL A 242 -6.20 29.78 1.92
C VAL A 242 -6.65 30.07 0.48
N ARG A 243 -7.78 30.78 0.33
CA ARG A 243 -8.49 30.99 -0.94
C ARG A 243 -7.64 31.48 -2.10
N ASP A 244 -6.57 32.23 -1.80
CA ASP A 244 -5.70 32.83 -2.80
C ASP A 244 -4.59 31.87 -3.29
N ILE A 245 -4.42 30.69 -2.65
CA ILE A 245 -3.38 29.71 -2.99
C ILE A 245 -3.94 28.56 -3.83
N SER A 246 -5.06 27.98 -3.40
CA SER A 246 -5.75 26.91 -4.13
C SER A 246 -7.22 26.84 -3.71
N ARG A 247 -8.09 26.56 -4.69
CA ARG A 247 -9.50 26.25 -4.42
C ARG A 247 -9.74 24.76 -4.17
N LYS A 248 -8.70 23.92 -4.31
CA LYS A 248 -8.79 22.45 -4.17
C LYS A 248 -8.34 22.04 -2.79
N PRO A 249 -8.99 21.04 -2.18
CA PRO A 249 -8.51 20.44 -0.94
C PRO A 249 -7.12 19.84 -1.10
N ILE A 250 -6.35 19.89 -0.03
CA ILE A 250 -4.99 19.34 0.03
C ILE A 250 -4.94 18.35 1.17
N GLU A 251 -4.37 17.18 0.89
CA GLU A 251 -4.16 16.12 1.89
C GLU A 251 -2.97 16.45 2.78
N PHE A 252 -3.17 16.38 4.10
CA PHE A 252 -2.12 16.37 5.09
C PHE A 252 -1.96 14.97 5.67
N GLN A 253 -0.73 14.46 5.65
CA GLN A 253 -0.32 13.22 6.27
C GLN A 253 0.60 13.54 7.44
N ILE A 254 0.23 13.15 8.66
CA ILE A 254 0.98 13.47 9.87
C ILE A 254 1.38 12.16 10.54
N ARG A 255 2.69 11.98 10.78
CA ARG A 255 3.23 10.75 11.35
C ARG A 255 4.57 10.97 12.04
N THR A 256 5.00 10.02 12.86
CA THR A 256 6.34 10.08 13.46
C THR A 256 7.42 9.64 12.47
N GLU A 257 8.70 9.91 12.82
CA GLU A 257 9.84 9.46 12.01
C GLU A 257 9.86 7.94 11.86
N LEU A 258 9.54 7.20 12.92
CA LEU A 258 9.47 5.73 12.85
C LEU A 258 8.37 5.27 11.89
N MET A 259 7.16 5.82 12.02
CA MET A 259 6.05 5.52 11.11
C MET A 259 6.39 5.90 9.66
N HIS A 260 7.18 6.97 9.47
CA HIS A 260 7.63 7.38 8.15
C HIS A 260 8.56 6.34 7.53
N ILE A 261 9.57 5.91 8.26
CA ILE A 261 10.52 4.89 7.82
C ILE A 261 9.79 3.56 7.53
N GLU A 262 8.85 3.17 8.38
CA GLU A 262 8.03 1.97 8.18
C GLU A 262 7.12 2.06 6.95
N ALA A 263 6.55 3.23 6.68
CA ALA A 263 5.67 3.43 5.53
C ALA A 263 6.41 3.51 4.17
N GLU A 264 7.68 3.95 4.17
CA GLU A 264 8.49 4.04 2.95
C GLU A 264 9.26 2.74 2.66
N HIS A 265 9.75 2.08 3.71
CA HIS A 265 10.65 0.94 3.59
C HIS A 265 10.07 -0.37 4.13
N GLY A 266 8.91 -0.32 4.80
CA GLY A 266 8.18 -1.50 5.27
C GLY A 266 9.06 -2.50 6.01
N ALA A 267 9.03 -3.73 5.55
CA ALA A 267 9.85 -4.82 6.08
C ALA A 267 11.34 -4.49 6.17
N ALA A 268 11.87 -3.73 5.20
CA ALA A 268 13.29 -3.39 5.16
C ALA A 268 13.71 -2.43 6.29
N ALA A 269 12.80 -1.57 6.77
CA ALA A 269 13.06 -0.67 7.88
C ALA A 269 13.42 -1.41 9.16
N HIS A 270 12.72 -2.49 9.44
CA HIS A 270 12.91 -3.28 10.66
C HIS A 270 14.30 -3.94 10.74
N TRP A 271 14.88 -4.32 9.61
CA TRP A 271 16.21 -4.97 9.60
C TRP A 271 17.34 -4.00 9.94
N ARG A 272 17.19 -2.73 9.58
CA ARG A 272 18.20 -1.70 9.86
C ARG A 272 18.21 -1.28 11.34
N TYR A 273 17.05 -1.31 12.01
CA TYR A 273 16.91 -0.88 13.40
C TYR A 273 17.01 -2.03 14.41
N LYS A 274 16.54 -3.24 14.08
CA LYS A 274 16.52 -4.40 15.00
C LYS A 274 17.83 -5.16 15.12
N SER A 275 18.80 -4.96 14.24
CA SER A 275 20.17 -5.42 14.50
C SER A 275 20.79 -4.77 15.76
N ARG A 276 20.12 -3.78 16.35
CA ARG A 276 20.52 -3.09 17.59
C ARG A 276 19.63 -3.34 18.80
N ALA A 277 18.48 -3.97 18.66
CA ALA A 277 17.54 -4.25 19.77
C ALA A 277 16.90 -5.62 19.58
N ASN A 278 17.16 -6.53 20.50
CA ASN A 278 16.59 -7.88 20.52
C ASN A 278 15.07 -7.85 20.73
N GLY A 279 14.30 -8.04 19.65
CA GLY A 279 12.85 -8.23 19.73
C GLY A 279 12.30 -8.96 18.50
N PRO A 280 11.60 -10.11 18.67
CA PRO A 280 11.21 -11.01 17.58
C PRO A 280 9.93 -10.64 16.80
N ASP A 281 9.12 -9.64 17.21
CA ASP A 281 7.69 -9.69 16.91
C ASP A 281 7.20 -9.17 15.54
N SER A 282 7.89 -8.26 14.85
CA SER A 282 7.35 -7.70 13.60
C SER A 282 7.78 -8.44 12.32
N ALA A 283 8.99 -9.00 12.29
CA ALA A 283 9.43 -9.88 11.20
C ALA A 283 8.56 -11.14 11.13
N THR A 284 8.06 -11.60 12.28
CA THR A 284 7.18 -12.76 12.42
C THR A 284 5.83 -12.54 11.73
N SER A 285 5.22 -11.36 11.86
CA SER A 285 3.91 -11.06 11.26
C SER A 285 3.94 -11.06 9.73
N GLN A 286 4.97 -10.46 9.13
CA GLN A 286 5.11 -10.38 7.66
C GLN A 286 5.46 -11.75 7.06
N THR A 287 6.34 -12.51 7.72
CA THR A 287 6.66 -13.89 7.33
C THR A 287 5.41 -14.78 7.41
N GLN A 288 4.65 -14.68 8.50
CA GLN A 288 3.39 -15.42 8.66
C GLN A 288 2.35 -15.05 7.59
N TRP A 289 2.28 -13.78 7.18
CA TRP A 289 1.38 -13.39 6.11
C TRP A 289 1.81 -14.01 4.77
N LEU A 290 3.09 -13.95 4.41
CA LEU A 290 3.61 -14.59 3.19
C LEU A 290 3.37 -16.11 3.20
N GLN A 291 3.58 -16.78 4.34
CA GLN A 291 3.30 -18.21 4.48
C GLN A 291 1.81 -18.52 4.32
N ARG A 292 0.93 -17.69 4.91
CA ARG A 292 -0.53 -17.82 4.70
C ARG A 292 -0.92 -17.63 3.25
N LEU A 293 -0.25 -16.73 2.52
CA LEU A 293 -0.47 -16.48 1.11
C LEU A 293 -0.17 -17.73 0.27
N VAL A 294 0.94 -18.44 0.55
CA VAL A 294 1.26 -19.72 -0.08
C VAL A 294 0.15 -20.75 0.19
N GLY A 295 -0.31 -20.85 1.44
CA GLY A 295 -1.41 -21.75 1.81
C GLY A 295 -2.75 -21.41 1.12
N GLN A 296 -3.03 -20.15 0.89
CA GLN A 296 -4.21 -19.70 0.14
C GLN A 296 -4.09 -20.03 -1.34
N HIS A 297 -2.90 -19.86 -1.93
CA HIS A 297 -2.64 -20.27 -3.31
C HIS A 297 -2.90 -21.77 -3.52
N CYS A 298 -2.48 -22.62 -2.58
CA CYS A 298 -2.72 -24.05 -2.65
C CYS A 298 -4.23 -24.42 -2.65
N LYS A 299 -5.07 -23.59 -2.00
CA LYS A 299 -6.52 -23.77 -1.93
C LYS A 299 -7.30 -23.18 -3.11
N ALA A 300 -6.70 -22.22 -3.83
CA ALA A 300 -7.33 -21.61 -5.00
C ALA A 300 -7.48 -22.60 -6.15
N GLN A 301 -8.58 -22.53 -6.90
CA GLN A 301 -8.85 -23.43 -8.01
C GLN A 301 -8.01 -23.08 -9.25
N SER A 302 -7.64 -21.79 -9.41
CA SER A 302 -6.82 -21.30 -10.53
C SER A 302 -5.85 -20.20 -10.09
N ALA A 303 -4.85 -19.92 -10.94
CA ALA A 303 -3.94 -18.79 -10.75
C ALA A 303 -4.70 -17.46 -10.78
N ASP A 304 -5.68 -17.31 -11.67
CA ASP A 304 -6.49 -16.09 -11.77
C ASP A 304 -7.37 -15.86 -10.55
N GLU A 305 -7.94 -16.91 -9.98
CA GLU A 305 -8.69 -16.81 -8.72
C GLU A 305 -7.77 -16.32 -7.60
N PHE A 306 -6.58 -16.88 -7.48
CA PHE A 306 -5.62 -16.47 -6.47
C PHE A 306 -5.18 -15.01 -6.67
N ILE A 307 -4.86 -14.60 -7.90
CA ILE A 307 -4.47 -13.20 -8.21
C ILE A 307 -5.60 -12.24 -7.83
N ARG A 308 -6.86 -12.59 -8.12
CA ARG A 308 -8.01 -11.79 -7.69
C ARG A 308 -8.10 -11.68 -6.17
N LEU A 309 -7.89 -12.78 -5.44
CA LEU A 309 -7.87 -12.79 -3.98
C LEU A 309 -6.73 -11.93 -3.43
N LEU A 310 -5.54 -12.02 -4.01
CA LEU A 310 -4.38 -11.22 -3.63
C LEU A 310 -4.64 -9.72 -3.84
N LYS A 311 -5.12 -9.34 -5.01
CA LYS A 311 -5.48 -7.94 -5.31
C LYS A 311 -6.56 -7.43 -4.36
N ARG A 312 -7.56 -8.23 -4.09
CA ARG A 312 -8.62 -7.92 -3.14
C ARG A 312 -8.06 -7.61 -1.75
N GLN A 313 -7.17 -8.43 -1.22
CA GLN A 313 -6.55 -8.20 0.09
C GLN A 313 -5.71 -6.93 0.19
N VAL A 314 -5.18 -6.43 -0.92
CA VAL A 314 -4.27 -5.28 -0.94
C VAL A 314 -4.96 -3.98 -1.32
N TYR A 315 -5.92 -4.05 -2.24
CA TYR A 315 -6.54 -2.85 -2.83
C TYR A 315 -7.95 -2.55 -2.32
N GLU A 316 -8.65 -3.54 -1.73
CA GLU A 316 -9.94 -3.24 -1.11
C GLU A 316 -9.73 -2.50 0.21
N ASP A 317 -10.36 -1.34 0.29
CA ASP A 317 -10.45 -0.60 1.54
C ASP A 317 -11.14 -1.48 2.58
N GLN A 318 -10.52 -1.61 3.74
CA GLN A 318 -11.11 -2.36 4.83
C GLN A 318 -12.11 -1.47 5.56
N LEU A 319 -13.25 -2.05 5.87
CA LEU A 319 -14.23 -1.46 6.78
C LEU A 319 -13.83 -1.82 8.20
N VAL A 320 -13.82 -0.83 9.06
CA VAL A 320 -13.77 -1.03 10.51
C VAL A 320 -15.16 -0.84 11.05
N VAL A 321 -15.74 -1.85 11.66
CA VAL A 321 -17.04 -1.76 12.31
C VAL A 321 -16.92 -2.11 13.78
N PHE A 322 -17.74 -1.49 14.60
CA PHE A 322 -17.72 -1.64 16.05
C PHE A 322 -18.82 -2.59 16.48
N GLY A 323 -18.42 -3.70 17.09
CA GLY A 323 -19.34 -4.67 17.67
C GLY A 323 -19.56 -4.44 19.16
N ARG A 324 -20.40 -5.31 19.75
CA ARG A 324 -20.68 -5.30 21.20
C ARG A 324 -19.40 -5.52 22.03
N ALA A 325 -19.36 -4.92 23.21
CA ALA A 325 -18.26 -5.02 24.17
C ALA A 325 -16.89 -4.51 23.67
N GLY A 326 -16.90 -3.52 22.75
CA GLY A 326 -15.68 -2.94 22.24
C GLY A 326 -15.00 -3.78 21.14
N LEU A 327 -15.69 -4.78 20.57
CA LEU A 327 -15.18 -5.54 19.45
C LEU A 327 -14.94 -4.62 18.25
N ILE A 328 -13.70 -4.55 17.81
CA ILE A 328 -13.32 -3.88 16.56
C ILE A 328 -13.21 -4.96 15.47
N ALA A 329 -14.18 -4.99 14.57
CA ALA A 329 -14.25 -5.96 13.50
C ALA A 329 -13.75 -5.33 12.19
N ARG A 330 -12.84 -6.02 11.50
CA ARG A 330 -12.30 -5.60 10.20
C ARG A 330 -12.87 -6.50 9.10
N LEU A 331 -13.48 -5.87 8.12
CA LEU A 331 -14.11 -6.53 6.98
C LEU A 331 -13.61 -5.92 5.68
N SER A 332 -13.79 -6.65 4.58
CA SER A 332 -13.48 -6.13 3.24
C SER A 332 -14.46 -5.03 2.84
N GLY A 333 -14.04 -4.09 2.02
CA GLY A 333 -14.92 -3.08 1.43
C GLY A 333 -16.13 -3.71 0.73
N GLY A 334 -17.31 -3.17 1.00
CA GLY A 334 -18.56 -3.72 0.50
C GLY A 334 -19.11 -4.93 1.24
N ALA A 335 -18.48 -5.35 2.36
CA ALA A 335 -18.99 -6.43 3.20
C ALA A 335 -20.39 -6.14 3.71
N THR A 336 -21.15 -7.21 3.92
CA THR A 336 -22.51 -7.17 4.45
C THR A 336 -22.53 -7.59 5.93
N VAL A 337 -23.66 -7.37 6.56
CA VAL A 337 -23.94 -7.91 7.91
C VAL A 337 -23.77 -9.44 7.93
N ARG A 338 -24.09 -10.14 6.86
CA ARG A 338 -23.87 -11.58 6.72
C ARG A 338 -22.41 -11.95 6.83
N ASP A 339 -21.52 -11.18 6.20
CA ASP A 339 -20.07 -11.40 6.24
C ASP A 339 -19.51 -11.16 7.64
N TYR A 340 -20.01 -10.13 8.34
CA TYR A 340 -19.68 -9.86 9.73
C TYR A 340 -20.08 -11.02 10.64
N LEU A 341 -21.33 -11.50 10.54
CA LEU A 341 -21.81 -12.63 11.34
C LEU A 341 -21.01 -13.89 11.09
N LYS A 342 -20.76 -14.23 9.82
CA LYS A 342 -19.99 -15.42 9.43
C LYS A 342 -18.57 -15.41 10.01
N ARG A 343 -17.95 -14.26 10.10
CA ARG A 343 -16.56 -14.13 10.55
C ARG A 343 -16.40 -14.02 12.05
N TYR A 344 -17.28 -13.28 12.72
CA TYR A 344 -17.14 -12.95 14.14
C TYR A 344 -18.17 -13.63 15.04
N HIS A 345 -19.25 -14.13 14.46
CA HIS A 345 -20.33 -14.82 15.17
C HIS A 345 -20.83 -16.04 14.37
N PRO A 346 -19.95 -17.03 14.07
CA PRO A 346 -20.29 -18.16 13.21
C PRO A 346 -21.47 -18.99 13.72
N ASP A 347 -21.65 -19.06 15.05
CA ASP A 347 -22.72 -19.81 15.71
C ASP A 347 -24.01 -18.99 15.92
N SER A 348 -24.13 -17.85 15.22
CA SER A 348 -25.30 -16.98 15.36
C SER A 348 -26.58 -17.61 14.82
N SER A 349 -27.63 -17.70 15.66
CA SER A 349 -28.97 -18.19 15.27
C SER A 349 -29.56 -17.38 14.11
N PRO A 350 -30.33 -18.00 13.21
CA PRO A 350 -31.11 -17.29 12.18
C PRO A 350 -32.05 -16.21 12.72
N GLU A 351 -32.52 -16.38 13.93
CA GLU A 351 -33.48 -15.48 14.61
C GLU A 351 -32.83 -14.23 15.23
N LEU A 352 -31.50 -14.08 15.10
CA LEU A 352 -30.79 -12.94 15.65
C LEU A 352 -31.13 -11.66 14.88
N GLN A 353 -31.68 -10.67 15.54
CA GLN A 353 -31.91 -9.33 15.01
C GLN A 353 -30.59 -8.54 15.03
N VAL A 354 -30.29 -7.89 13.92
CA VAL A 354 -29.10 -7.05 13.78
C VAL A 354 -29.53 -5.61 13.62
N ARG A 355 -28.87 -4.73 14.37
CA ARG A 355 -29.02 -3.28 14.22
C ARG A 355 -27.67 -2.69 13.79
N VAL A 356 -27.71 -1.78 12.85
CA VAL A 356 -26.57 -0.97 12.46
C VAL A 356 -26.88 0.48 12.80
N ASN A 357 -26.03 1.10 13.61
CA ASN A 357 -26.21 2.46 14.13
C ASN A 357 -27.61 2.63 14.78
N GLY A 358 -28.03 1.63 15.56
CA GLY A 358 -29.31 1.60 16.26
C GLY A 358 -30.53 1.26 15.38
N ARG A 359 -30.39 1.12 14.05
CA ARG A 359 -31.49 0.80 13.12
C ARG A 359 -31.50 -0.68 12.78
N PRO A 360 -32.66 -1.37 12.82
CA PRO A 360 -32.75 -2.75 12.40
C PRO A 360 -32.48 -2.87 10.90
N VAL A 361 -31.64 -3.83 10.51
CA VAL A 361 -31.26 -4.04 9.12
C VAL A 361 -31.32 -5.51 8.74
N SER A 362 -31.39 -5.80 7.43
CA SER A 362 -31.30 -7.15 6.90
C SER A 362 -29.85 -7.66 6.92
N ARG A 363 -29.68 -8.98 6.79
CA ARG A 363 -28.34 -9.59 6.71
C ARG A 363 -27.59 -9.20 5.44
N ASP A 364 -28.27 -8.77 4.40
CA ASP A 364 -27.67 -8.33 3.13
C ASP A 364 -27.39 -6.81 3.12
N HIS A 365 -27.63 -6.13 4.24
CA HIS A 365 -27.28 -4.72 4.39
C HIS A 365 -25.78 -4.52 4.28
N ARG A 366 -25.36 -3.61 3.39
CA ARG A 366 -23.94 -3.24 3.23
C ARG A 366 -23.48 -2.39 4.39
N LEU A 367 -22.33 -2.78 4.94
CA LEU A 367 -21.68 -2.06 6.03
C LEU A 367 -20.81 -0.94 5.49
N HIS A 368 -20.70 0.14 6.27
CA HIS A 368 -19.82 1.28 6.01
C HIS A 368 -18.77 1.38 7.11
N ASP A 369 -17.67 2.05 6.81
CA ASP A 369 -16.62 2.30 7.79
C ASP A 369 -17.17 3.12 8.97
N GLY A 370 -16.83 2.69 10.19
CA GLY A 370 -17.34 3.32 11.42
C GLY A 370 -18.72 2.83 11.89
N ASP A 371 -19.38 1.92 11.17
CA ASP A 371 -20.69 1.40 11.60
C ASP A 371 -20.61 0.68 12.95
N SER A 372 -21.61 0.90 13.78
CA SER A 372 -21.81 0.17 15.05
C SER A 372 -22.82 -0.94 14.87
N ILE A 373 -22.44 -2.18 15.21
CA ILE A 373 -23.29 -3.37 15.05
C ILE A 373 -23.72 -3.89 16.40
N GLU A 374 -25.02 -3.98 16.58
CA GLU A 374 -25.67 -4.54 17.76
C GLU A 374 -26.43 -5.81 17.38
N LEU A 375 -26.24 -6.84 18.19
CA LEU A 375 -26.91 -8.12 18.06
C LEU A 375 -27.88 -8.31 19.23
N SER A 376 -29.16 -8.54 18.95
CA SER A 376 -30.18 -8.83 19.97
C SER A 376 -30.95 -10.09 19.60
N ARG A 377 -31.33 -10.88 20.61
CA ARG A 377 -32.29 -11.96 20.37
C ARG A 377 -33.65 -11.35 20.15
N SER A 378 -34.40 -11.84 19.16
CA SER A 378 -35.81 -11.50 19.03
C SER A 378 -36.52 -11.97 20.31
N THR A 379 -36.95 -11.00 21.14
CA THR A 379 -37.94 -11.31 22.16
C THR A 379 -39.25 -11.43 21.43
N ALA A 380 -39.72 -12.70 21.24
CA ALA A 380 -41.06 -13.00 20.79
C ALA A 380 -42.11 -12.43 21.78
#